data_cbecdca9e4dc56192a10295a4074d50d
#
_entry.id   cbecdca9e4dc56192a10295a4074d50d
#
_cell.length_a   1.000
_cell.length_b   1.000
_cell.length_c   1.000
_cell.angle_alpha   90.00
_cell.angle_beta   90.00
_cell.angle_gamma   90.00
#
_symmetry.space_group_name_H-M   'P 1'
#
loop_
_entity.id
_entity.type
_entity.pdbx_description
1 polymer ?
#
loop_
_entity_poly.entity_id
_entity_poly.type
_entity_poly.pdbx_seq_one_letter_code
_entity_poly.pdbx_strand_id
1 'polypeptide(L)'
;TYAEAGVYPVTVKAENASGSSESSKEGYIVITEKAADGLVLLSQGAGTEADTYVNESEAPQFAVDGDILKKWCATGSAPHEITIDLGSVRAVSAVDVYHAEAGGESADMNTKSYAIYTSEDGTAFEEMRSVTRNTAGTTHDAFTPVNAQFVKLVINKPTQGSDSAARIYEVEVYGLEDTLE
;
A
#
# COMPACT_ATOMS: atom_id res chain seq x y z
N THR A 1 -22.88 -4.83 -8.10
CA THR A 1 -22.62 -3.76 -7.12
C THR A 1 -22.42 -4.41 -5.77
N TYR A 2 -21.32 -4.13 -5.12
CA TYR A 2 -21.03 -4.59 -3.75
C TYR A 2 -21.50 -3.48 -2.80
N ALA A 3 -22.17 -3.85 -1.72
CA ALA A 3 -22.77 -2.89 -0.79
C ALA A 3 -21.95 -2.71 0.49
N GLU A 4 -21.01 -3.62 0.74
CA GLU A 4 -20.19 -3.63 1.96
C GLU A 4 -18.72 -3.85 1.58
N ALA A 5 -17.82 -3.37 2.43
CA ALA A 5 -16.40 -3.68 2.34
C ALA A 5 -16.18 -5.18 2.58
N GLY A 6 -15.22 -5.76 1.91
CA GLY A 6 -14.92 -7.18 2.05
C GLY A 6 -14.12 -7.71 0.88
N VAL A 7 -13.71 -8.95 1.03
CA VAL A 7 -13.00 -9.71 0.01
C VAL A 7 -13.98 -10.68 -0.65
N TYR A 8 -14.16 -10.55 -1.94
CA TYR A 8 -15.18 -11.28 -2.69
C TYR A 8 -14.54 -12.20 -3.74
N PRO A 9 -15.05 -13.44 -3.85
CA PRO A 9 -14.66 -14.31 -4.95
C PRO A 9 -15.32 -13.88 -6.26
N VAL A 10 -14.66 -14.20 -7.38
CA VAL A 10 -15.27 -14.12 -8.71
C VAL A 10 -15.41 -15.54 -9.25
N THR A 11 -16.64 -15.87 -9.62
CA THR A 11 -16.96 -17.15 -10.26
C THR A 11 -17.40 -16.92 -11.71
N VAL A 12 -16.76 -17.62 -12.63
CA VAL A 12 -17.14 -17.64 -14.05
C VAL A 12 -17.75 -19.00 -14.33
N LYS A 13 -18.98 -18.99 -14.85
CA LYS A 13 -19.67 -20.20 -15.34
C LYS A 13 -19.77 -20.13 -16.86
N ALA A 14 -19.29 -21.17 -17.54
CA ALA A 14 -19.48 -21.38 -18.96
C ALA A 14 -20.43 -22.57 -19.17
N GLU A 15 -21.45 -22.40 -20.02
CA GLU A 15 -22.47 -23.41 -20.28
C GLU A 15 -22.74 -23.53 -21.78
N ASN A 16 -22.86 -24.80 -22.27
CA ASN A 16 -23.27 -25.09 -23.63
C ASN A 16 -24.18 -26.34 -23.63
N ALA A 17 -24.62 -26.77 -24.81
CA ALA A 17 -25.52 -27.91 -24.97
C ALA A 17 -24.92 -29.25 -24.46
N SER A 18 -23.64 -29.33 -24.26
CA SER A 18 -22.91 -30.54 -23.82
C SER A 18 -22.56 -30.53 -22.32
N GLY A 19 -22.82 -29.42 -21.60
CA GLY A 19 -22.54 -29.30 -20.18
C GLY A 19 -22.15 -27.89 -19.72
N SER A 20 -21.80 -27.79 -18.46
CA SER A 20 -21.32 -26.55 -17.85
C SER A 20 -20.00 -26.75 -17.13
N SER A 21 -19.17 -25.72 -17.10
CA SER A 21 -17.94 -25.64 -16.33
C SER A 21 -17.94 -24.36 -15.50
N GLU A 22 -17.46 -24.44 -14.28
CA GLU A 22 -17.37 -23.32 -13.35
C GLU A 22 -15.94 -23.20 -12.84
N SER A 23 -15.43 -21.97 -12.74
CA SER A 23 -14.15 -21.65 -12.14
C SER A 23 -14.33 -20.48 -11.19
N SER A 24 -13.86 -20.62 -9.96
CA SER A 24 -13.89 -19.57 -8.95
C SER A 24 -12.48 -19.17 -8.58
N LYS A 25 -12.28 -17.86 -8.38
CA LYS A 25 -11.07 -17.27 -7.81
C LYS A 25 -11.44 -16.53 -6.54
N GLU A 26 -10.97 -17.04 -5.41
CA GLU A 26 -11.14 -16.42 -4.12
C GLU A 26 -10.30 -15.14 -4.01
N GLY A 27 -10.80 -14.17 -3.24
CA GLY A 27 -10.06 -12.93 -2.95
C GLY A 27 -9.79 -12.02 -4.16
N TYR A 28 -10.54 -12.17 -5.24
CA TYR A 28 -10.27 -11.47 -6.48
C TYR A 28 -10.74 -10.02 -6.50
N ILE A 29 -11.80 -9.70 -5.76
CA ILE A 29 -12.31 -8.34 -5.62
C ILE A 29 -12.22 -7.96 -4.15
N VAL A 30 -11.41 -6.95 -3.87
CA VAL A 30 -11.33 -6.32 -2.55
C VAL A 30 -12.12 -5.02 -2.59
N ILE A 31 -13.16 -4.92 -1.77
CA ILE A 31 -13.91 -3.68 -1.55
C ILE A 31 -13.48 -3.17 -0.19
N THR A 32 -12.75 -2.07 -0.16
CA THR A 32 -12.41 -1.37 1.07
C THR A 32 -13.59 -0.50 1.52
N GLU A 33 -13.76 -0.35 2.82
CA GLU A 33 -14.71 0.66 3.32
C GLU A 33 -14.24 2.03 2.86
N LYS A 34 -15.18 2.85 2.38
CA LYS A 34 -14.91 4.29 2.30
C LYS A 34 -14.58 4.73 3.73
N ALA A 35 -13.39 5.28 3.91
CA ALA A 35 -12.96 5.74 5.23
C ALA A 35 -14.10 6.54 5.87
N ALA A 36 -14.42 6.25 7.12
CA ALA A 36 -15.56 6.81 7.84
C ALA A 36 -15.57 8.36 7.86
N ASP A 37 -14.45 8.98 7.50
CA ASP A 37 -14.18 10.41 7.54
C ASP A 37 -14.32 11.12 6.17
N GLY A 38 -14.86 10.47 5.15
CA GLY A 38 -14.98 11.07 3.80
C GLY A 38 -13.66 11.08 3.01
N LEU A 39 -12.64 10.36 3.46
CA LEU A 39 -11.38 10.19 2.76
C LEU A 39 -11.55 9.24 1.57
N VAL A 40 -10.76 9.47 0.52
CA VAL A 40 -10.67 8.60 -0.66
C VAL A 40 -9.26 8.05 -0.79
N LEU A 41 -9.14 6.84 -1.35
CA LEU A 41 -7.85 6.23 -1.68
C LEU A 41 -7.25 6.96 -2.89
N LEU A 42 -6.04 7.51 -2.72
CA LEU A 42 -5.33 8.31 -3.72
C LEU A 42 -4.21 7.56 -4.44
N SER A 43 -3.65 6.52 -3.80
CA SER A 43 -2.42 5.87 -4.27
C SER A 43 -2.65 4.70 -5.23
N GLN A 44 -3.88 4.20 -5.40
CA GLN A 44 -4.09 3.01 -6.21
C GLN A 44 -3.69 3.22 -7.68
N GLY A 45 -2.70 2.43 -8.14
CA GLY A 45 -2.15 2.54 -9.48
C GLY A 45 -1.29 3.79 -9.73
N ALA A 46 -0.91 4.51 -8.67
CA ALA A 46 -0.03 5.67 -8.73
C ALA A 46 1.38 5.30 -9.23
N GLY A 47 2.12 6.30 -9.71
CA GLY A 47 3.53 6.14 -10.07
C GLY A 47 4.38 5.82 -8.84
N THR A 48 5.37 4.93 -8.98
CA THR A 48 6.25 4.58 -7.86
C THR A 48 7.71 4.54 -8.29
N GLU A 49 8.58 5.00 -7.40
CA GLU A 49 10.03 4.87 -7.50
C GLU A 49 10.60 4.36 -6.17
N ALA A 50 11.55 3.43 -6.22
CA ALA A 50 12.20 2.90 -5.01
C ALA A 50 13.70 2.82 -5.17
N ASP A 51 14.42 2.83 -4.05
CA ASP A 51 15.89 2.71 -4.02
C ASP A 51 16.36 1.37 -4.58
N THR A 52 15.69 0.27 -4.20
CA THR A 52 16.02 -1.09 -4.64
C THR A 52 14.76 -1.98 -4.70
N TYR A 53 14.88 -3.08 -5.45
CA TYR A 53 13.92 -4.20 -5.38
C TYR A 53 14.59 -5.51 -5.84
N VAL A 54 14.03 -6.66 -5.41
CA VAL A 54 14.60 -7.99 -5.67
C VAL A 54 14.58 -8.34 -7.16
N ASN A 55 13.44 -8.16 -7.81
CA ASN A 55 13.20 -8.50 -9.21
C ASN A 55 11.85 -7.90 -9.67
N GLU A 56 11.55 -8.02 -10.96
CA GLU A 56 10.34 -7.45 -11.57
C GLU A 56 9.01 -7.95 -10.99
N SER A 57 8.99 -9.11 -10.32
CA SER A 57 7.76 -9.61 -9.67
C SER A 57 7.57 -9.09 -8.23
N GLU A 58 8.54 -8.34 -7.71
CA GLU A 58 8.53 -7.70 -6.40
C GLU A 58 8.95 -6.20 -6.51
N ALA A 59 8.62 -5.59 -7.65
CA ALA A 59 8.94 -4.21 -7.98
C ALA A 59 8.00 -3.21 -7.27
N PRO A 60 8.38 -1.91 -7.16
CA PRO A 60 7.68 -0.95 -6.33
C PRO A 60 6.21 -0.70 -6.69
N GLN A 61 5.81 -0.88 -7.95
CA GLN A 61 4.41 -0.71 -8.36
C GLN A 61 3.44 -1.68 -7.67
N PHE A 62 3.94 -2.80 -7.16
CA PHE A 62 3.13 -3.76 -6.41
C PHE A 62 2.79 -3.33 -4.98
N ALA A 63 3.35 -2.22 -4.52
CA ALA A 63 2.95 -1.61 -3.24
C ALA A 63 1.77 -0.65 -3.36
N VAL A 64 1.19 -0.49 -4.56
CA VAL A 64 0.03 0.40 -4.80
C VAL A 64 -0.95 -0.17 -5.83
N ASP A 65 -0.89 -1.49 -6.11
CA ASP A 65 -1.71 -2.12 -7.16
C ASP A 65 -3.07 -2.63 -6.65
N GLY A 66 -3.30 -2.62 -5.34
CA GLY A 66 -4.52 -3.11 -4.68
C GLY A 66 -4.58 -4.64 -4.59
N ASP A 67 -3.46 -5.34 -4.79
CA ASP A 67 -3.37 -6.81 -4.74
C ASP A 67 -2.48 -7.25 -3.57
N ILE A 68 -3.06 -7.49 -2.41
CA ILE A 68 -2.39 -7.93 -1.18
C ILE A 68 -1.61 -9.26 -1.34
N LEU A 69 -1.64 -9.91 -2.49
CA LEU A 69 -0.87 -11.12 -2.79
C LEU A 69 0.48 -10.80 -3.44
N LYS A 70 0.74 -9.54 -3.76
CA LYS A 70 1.99 -9.03 -4.31
C LYS A 70 2.62 -8.05 -3.34
N LYS A 71 3.88 -7.71 -3.57
CA LYS A 71 4.60 -6.77 -2.72
C LYS A 71 5.72 -6.07 -3.46
N TRP A 72 6.14 -4.95 -2.95
CA TRP A 72 7.50 -4.46 -3.13
C TRP A 72 8.40 -5.12 -2.09
N CYS A 73 9.54 -5.67 -2.56
CA CYS A 73 10.57 -6.21 -1.69
C CYS A 73 11.92 -5.55 -1.98
N ALA A 74 12.36 -4.67 -1.09
CA ALA A 74 13.68 -4.04 -1.18
C ALA A 74 14.78 -4.93 -0.59
N THR A 75 15.99 -4.83 -1.14
CA THR A 75 17.16 -5.60 -0.71
C THR A 75 18.36 -4.69 -0.48
N GLY A 76 19.34 -5.22 0.23
CA GLY A 76 20.54 -4.47 0.60
C GLY A 76 20.50 -3.96 2.03
N SER A 77 21.19 -2.88 2.31
CA SER A 77 21.24 -2.29 3.66
C SER A 77 20.19 -1.22 3.80
N ALA A 78 19.44 -1.26 4.89
CA ALA A 78 18.54 -0.16 5.25
C ALA A 78 19.33 1.16 5.48
N PRO A 79 18.69 2.34 5.33
CA PRO A 79 17.27 2.51 5.04
C PRO A 79 16.90 2.16 3.61
N HIS A 80 15.65 1.70 3.39
CA HIS A 80 15.05 1.56 2.08
C HIS A 80 13.97 2.61 1.91
N GLU A 81 13.73 3.04 0.68
CA GLU A 81 12.69 4.04 0.42
C GLU A 81 11.88 3.74 -0.83
N ILE A 82 10.60 4.06 -0.75
CA ILE A 82 9.68 4.10 -1.89
C ILE A 82 8.98 5.45 -1.90
N THR A 83 8.91 6.07 -3.06
CA THR A 83 8.17 7.31 -3.32
C THR A 83 6.98 7.01 -4.23
N ILE A 84 5.82 7.50 -3.84
CA ILE A 84 4.54 7.37 -4.56
C ILE A 84 4.20 8.74 -5.13
N ASP A 85 3.99 8.84 -6.44
CA ASP A 85 3.55 10.05 -7.14
C ASP A 85 2.03 9.97 -7.38
N LEU A 86 1.26 10.78 -6.69
CA LEU A 86 -0.20 10.86 -6.81
C LEU A 86 -0.66 11.54 -8.11
N GLY A 87 0.29 12.01 -8.94
CA GLY A 87 0.03 12.64 -10.23
C GLY A 87 -0.39 14.12 -10.16
N SER A 88 -0.84 14.58 -9.01
CA SER A 88 -1.17 15.97 -8.73
C SER A 88 -1.15 16.25 -7.24
N VAL A 89 -1.07 17.52 -6.86
CA VAL A 89 -1.17 17.92 -5.45
C VAL A 89 -2.57 17.62 -4.92
N ARG A 90 -2.63 16.86 -3.83
CA ARG A 90 -3.85 16.43 -3.15
C ARG A 90 -3.77 16.75 -1.66
N ALA A 91 -4.91 16.88 -1.00
CA ALA A 91 -4.96 17.01 0.46
C ALA A 91 -4.84 15.63 1.11
N VAL A 92 -3.61 15.21 1.44
CA VAL A 92 -3.28 13.92 2.07
C VAL A 92 -3.45 14.01 3.58
N SER A 93 -4.04 12.99 4.22
CA SER A 93 -4.32 12.99 5.66
C SER A 93 -4.06 11.68 6.38
N ALA A 94 -3.88 10.57 5.67
CA ALA A 94 -3.52 9.29 6.29
C ALA A 94 -2.77 8.39 5.31
N VAL A 95 -1.98 7.47 5.88
CA VAL A 95 -1.28 6.42 5.15
C VAL A 95 -1.45 5.11 5.91
N ASP A 96 -1.94 4.09 5.22
CA ASP A 96 -1.95 2.72 5.70
C ASP A 96 -0.80 1.94 5.05
N VAL A 97 -0.08 1.18 5.86
CA VAL A 97 1.03 0.36 5.37
C VAL A 97 0.75 -1.11 5.72
N TYR A 98 0.73 -1.94 4.70
CA TYR A 98 0.55 -3.38 4.80
C TYR A 98 1.93 -4.05 4.78
N HIS A 99 2.37 -4.49 5.94
CA HIS A 99 3.67 -5.15 6.16
C HIS A 99 3.59 -6.64 5.81
N ALA A 100 4.68 -7.36 6.00
CA ALA A 100 4.85 -8.76 5.61
C ALA A 100 3.71 -9.70 6.06
N GLU A 101 3.26 -9.60 7.31
CA GLU A 101 2.19 -10.44 7.86
C GLU A 101 0.85 -10.23 7.14
N ALA A 102 0.57 -9.02 6.67
CA ALA A 102 -0.66 -8.72 5.93
C ALA A 102 -0.75 -9.53 4.63
N GLY A 103 0.38 -9.84 4.00
CA GLY A 103 0.46 -10.71 2.82
C GLY A 103 0.69 -12.20 3.14
N GLY A 104 0.60 -12.59 4.43
CA GLY A 104 0.71 -13.97 4.87
C GLY A 104 2.11 -14.45 5.21
N GLU A 105 3.10 -13.56 5.29
CA GLU A 105 4.44 -13.91 5.79
C GLU A 105 4.47 -13.92 7.33
N SER A 106 5.62 -14.31 7.92
CA SER A 106 5.80 -14.28 9.37
C SER A 106 5.77 -12.85 9.91
N ALA A 107 5.12 -12.63 11.05
CA ALA A 107 5.13 -11.36 11.78
C ALA A 107 6.55 -10.84 12.11
N ASP A 108 7.55 -11.74 12.20
CA ASP A 108 8.95 -11.36 12.37
C ASP A 108 9.50 -10.55 11.18
N MET A 109 8.86 -10.64 10.02
CA MET A 109 9.20 -9.91 8.81
C MET A 109 8.49 -8.55 8.69
N ASN A 110 7.59 -8.21 9.62
CA ASN A 110 6.96 -6.89 9.66
C ASN A 110 8.01 -5.79 9.86
N THR A 111 7.86 -4.71 9.13
CA THR A 111 8.71 -3.52 9.31
C THR A 111 8.62 -3.02 10.75
N LYS A 112 9.77 -2.89 11.41
CA LYS A 112 9.84 -2.44 12.81
C LYS A 112 9.90 -0.93 12.96
N SER A 113 10.59 -0.25 12.04
CA SER A 113 10.78 1.20 12.12
C SER A 113 10.72 1.81 10.72
N TYR A 114 9.90 2.84 10.60
CA TYR A 114 9.72 3.58 9.35
C TYR A 114 9.32 5.03 9.62
N ALA A 115 9.40 5.86 8.60
CA ALA A 115 8.88 7.23 8.61
C ALA A 115 8.16 7.55 7.31
N ILE A 116 7.13 8.40 7.39
CA ILE A 116 6.32 8.86 6.28
C ILE A 116 6.63 10.34 6.06
N TYR A 117 6.94 10.68 4.83
CA TYR A 117 7.21 12.05 4.39
C TYR A 117 6.25 12.42 3.27
N THR A 118 5.97 13.71 3.14
CA THR A 118 5.19 14.28 2.05
C THR A 118 5.94 15.41 1.37
N SER A 119 5.63 15.64 0.08
CA SER A 119 6.19 16.75 -0.69
C SER A 119 5.22 17.20 -1.77
N GLU A 120 5.16 18.49 -2.07
CA GLU A 120 4.42 19.01 -3.22
C GLU A 120 5.22 18.92 -4.53
N ASP A 121 6.56 19.03 -4.47
CA ASP A 121 7.44 19.17 -5.64
C ASP A 121 8.38 17.98 -5.89
N GLY A 122 8.34 16.96 -5.01
CA GLY A 122 9.22 15.79 -5.07
C GLY A 122 10.67 16.03 -4.64
N THR A 123 10.99 17.23 -4.15
CA THR A 123 12.35 17.60 -3.73
C THR A 123 12.45 17.97 -2.25
N ALA A 124 11.55 18.78 -1.76
CA ALA A 124 11.45 19.16 -0.36
C ALA A 124 10.45 18.25 0.35
N PHE A 125 10.95 17.33 1.16
CA PHE A 125 10.12 16.38 1.92
C PHE A 125 10.03 16.76 3.38
N GLU A 126 8.80 16.76 3.94
CA GLU A 126 8.51 17.00 5.34
C GLU A 126 8.05 15.70 6.03
N GLU A 127 8.55 15.42 7.23
CA GLU A 127 8.15 14.25 8.01
C GLU A 127 6.76 14.42 8.61
N MET A 128 5.84 13.53 8.24
CA MET A 128 4.49 13.48 8.80
C MET A 128 4.39 12.53 9.97
N ARG A 129 5.12 11.41 9.93
CA ARG A 129 5.05 10.37 10.94
C ARG A 129 6.37 9.63 11.07
N SER A 130 6.73 9.27 12.30
CA SER A 130 7.85 8.37 12.59
C SER A 130 7.42 7.26 13.55
N VAL A 131 7.67 6.01 13.17
CA VAL A 131 7.31 4.82 13.94
C VAL A 131 8.57 3.99 14.21
N THR A 132 8.85 3.69 15.49
CA THR A 132 10.11 3.03 15.88
C THR A 132 9.95 1.62 16.44
N ARG A 133 8.73 1.19 16.74
CA ARG A 133 8.45 -0.09 17.43
C ARG A 133 7.20 -0.78 16.89
N ASN A 134 6.98 -0.71 15.57
CA ASN A 134 5.86 -1.44 15.00
C ASN A 134 6.09 -2.96 15.13
N THR A 135 5.00 -3.69 15.42
CA THR A 135 4.92 -5.15 15.36
C THR A 135 3.69 -5.62 14.58
N ALA A 136 2.79 -4.69 14.20
CA ALA A 136 1.55 -5.02 13.51
C ALA A 136 1.79 -5.31 12.01
N GLY A 137 0.98 -6.19 11.45
CA GLY A 137 0.97 -6.51 10.02
C GLY A 137 0.37 -5.39 9.17
N THR A 138 -0.48 -4.54 9.76
CA THR A 138 -1.04 -3.34 9.12
C THR A 138 -1.01 -2.18 10.09
N THR A 139 -0.62 -0.99 9.60
CA THR A 139 -0.61 0.24 10.39
C THR A 139 -1.47 1.30 9.72
N HIS A 140 -2.05 2.18 10.54
CA HIS A 140 -2.81 3.36 10.12
C HIS A 140 -2.20 4.60 10.74
N ASP A 141 -1.62 5.45 9.93
CA ASP A 141 -0.92 6.67 10.35
C ASP A 141 -1.66 7.92 9.85
N ALA A 142 -2.54 8.47 10.70
CA ALA A 142 -3.28 9.69 10.42
C ALA A 142 -2.52 10.93 10.88
N PHE A 143 -2.68 12.04 10.14
CA PHE A 143 -2.12 13.36 10.43
C PHE A 143 -3.03 14.47 9.93
N THR A 144 -2.76 15.72 10.36
CA THR A 144 -3.48 16.89 9.84
C THR A 144 -3.30 16.96 8.32
N PRO A 145 -4.38 17.17 7.54
CA PRO A 145 -4.29 17.23 6.08
C PRO A 145 -3.22 18.21 5.60
N VAL A 146 -2.37 17.76 4.68
CA VAL A 146 -1.33 18.56 4.04
C VAL A 146 -1.44 18.43 2.52
N ASN A 147 -1.06 19.49 1.79
CA ASN A 147 -0.96 19.41 0.35
C ASN A 147 0.29 18.61 -0.04
N ALA A 148 0.12 17.58 -0.86
CA ALA A 148 1.22 16.77 -1.35
C ALA A 148 0.87 16.12 -2.68
N GLN A 149 1.83 16.05 -3.59
CA GLN A 149 1.80 15.18 -4.75
C GLN A 149 2.60 13.89 -4.50
N PHE A 150 3.65 13.97 -3.68
CA PHE A 150 4.54 12.85 -3.42
C PHE A 150 4.42 12.41 -1.95
N VAL A 151 4.31 11.11 -1.75
CA VAL A 151 4.39 10.47 -0.44
C VAL A 151 5.56 9.49 -0.45
N LYS A 152 6.47 9.63 0.53
CA LYS A 152 7.64 8.76 0.66
C LYS A 152 7.57 7.97 1.95
N LEU A 153 7.72 6.65 1.85
CA LEU A 153 7.92 5.74 2.97
C LEU A 153 9.42 5.39 3.07
N VAL A 154 10.04 5.73 4.19
CA VAL A 154 11.42 5.39 4.50
C VAL A 154 11.45 4.30 5.56
N ILE A 155 12.02 3.15 5.24
CA ILE A 155 12.08 1.97 6.11
C ILE A 155 13.45 1.91 6.77
N ASN A 156 13.50 2.32 8.04
CA ASN A 156 14.75 2.37 8.81
C ASN A 156 15.16 1.02 9.41
N LYS A 157 14.17 0.18 9.79
CA LYS A 157 14.39 -1.18 10.24
C LYS A 157 13.37 -2.12 9.61
N PRO A 158 13.78 -2.89 8.58
CA PRO A 158 12.88 -3.68 7.75
C PRO A 158 12.13 -4.81 8.45
N THR A 159 12.72 -5.41 9.50
CA THR A 159 12.15 -6.57 10.18
C THR A 159 12.30 -6.48 11.71
N GLN A 160 11.68 -7.40 12.45
CA GLN A 160 11.86 -7.54 13.89
C GLN A 160 13.25 -8.07 14.26
N GLY A 161 13.87 -8.81 13.35
CA GLY A 161 15.18 -9.45 13.50
C GLY A 161 16.33 -8.71 12.82
N SER A 162 17.18 -9.47 12.15
CA SER A 162 18.38 -9.02 11.45
C SER A 162 18.27 -9.07 9.92
N ASP A 163 17.18 -9.57 9.37
CA ASP A 163 16.93 -9.53 7.93
C ASP A 163 16.76 -8.07 7.48
N SER A 164 17.49 -7.68 6.45
CA SER A 164 17.53 -6.31 5.93
C SER A 164 16.56 -6.06 4.78
N ALA A 165 15.84 -7.07 4.28
CA ALA A 165 14.88 -6.90 3.21
C ALA A 165 13.57 -6.28 3.73
N ALA A 166 13.13 -5.19 3.11
CA ALA A 166 11.81 -4.63 3.36
C ALA A 166 10.75 -5.34 2.52
N ARG A 167 9.60 -5.62 3.13
CA ARG A 167 8.46 -6.31 2.49
C ARG A 167 7.20 -5.50 2.73
N ILE A 168 6.74 -4.81 1.70
CA ILE A 168 5.56 -3.96 1.74
C ILE A 168 4.56 -4.46 0.69
N TYR A 169 3.41 -4.90 1.15
CA TYR A 169 2.34 -5.43 0.31
C TYR A 169 1.48 -4.33 -0.26
N GLU A 170 1.14 -3.30 0.57
CA GLU A 170 0.43 -2.12 0.10
C GLU A 170 0.84 -0.88 0.89
N VAL A 171 0.80 0.26 0.23
CA VAL A 171 0.83 1.61 0.81
C VAL A 171 -0.40 2.35 0.30
N GLU A 172 -1.40 2.45 1.13
CA GLU A 172 -2.65 3.14 0.81
C GLU A 172 -2.57 4.58 1.35
N VAL A 173 -2.52 5.54 0.44
CA VAL A 173 -2.53 6.97 0.77
C VAL A 173 -3.95 7.48 0.68
N TYR A 174 -4.44 8.08 1.75
CA TYR A 174 -5.78 8.64 1.85
C TYR A 174 -5.77 10.15 1.96
N GLY A 175 -6.77 10.76 1.34
CA GLY A 175 -6.94 12.20 1.37
C GLY A 175 -8.37 12.62 1.10
N LEU A 176 -8.60 13.93 1.10
CA LEU A 176 -9.89 14.49 0.78
C LEU A 176 -10.20 14.35 -0.72
N GLU A 177 -11.46 14.07 -1.03
CA GLU A 177 -11.95 14.12 -2.40
C GLU A 177 -11.83 15.56 -2.91
N ASP A 178 -11.36 15.74 -4.16
CA ASP A 178 -11.37 17.06 -4.77
C ASP A 178 -12.82 17.53 -4.89
N THR A 179 -13.17 18.57 -4.16
CA THR A 179 -14.43 19.26 -4.43
C THR A 179 -14.27 19.99 -5.76
N LEU A 180 -14.86 19.43 -6.81
CA LEU A 180 -14.97 20.11 -8.09
C LEU A 180 -15.74 21.42 -7.85
N GLU A 181 -15.03 22.57 -7.96
CA GLU A 181 -15.67 23.86 -8.09
C GLU A 181 -16.28 24.05 -9.48
#